data_a38e8e977dd8881daf17c6c595e40d87
#
_entry.id   a38e8e977dd8881daf17c6c595e40d87
#
_cell.length_a   1.000
_cell.length_b   1.000
_cell.length_c   1.000
_cell.angle_alpha   90.00
_cell.angle_beta   90.00
_cell.angle_gamma   90.00
#
_symmetry.space_group_name_H-M   'P 1'
#
loop_
_entity.id
_entity.type
_entity.pdbx_description
1 polymer ?
#
loop_
_entity_poly.entity_id
_entity_poly.type
_entity_poly.pdbx_seq_one_letter_code
_entity_poly.pdbx_strand_id
1 'polypeptide(L)'
;MRFYFHLLLLVMAGLVMAFAPLPVQPVALQERIFRIEAGQFAYSPSELKVNPGDTVNIQLVSTDVVHGLYVDGYDVSIEADPGQTKTLSFVAGKSGSFRFRCNVTCGAMHPFMIGKLNVGPNNWLLRSIGLAMLAIVGVIVSVKQKA
;
A
#
# COMPACT_ATOMS: atom_id res chain seq x y z
N MET A 1 6.69 12.60 42.58
CA MET A 1 6.57 11.13 42.38
C MET A 1 5.44 10.80 41.38
N ARG A 2 4.21 11.31 41.53
CA ARG A 2 3.05 11.05 40.63
C ARG A 2 3.30 11.48 39.16
N PHE A 3 3.99 12.61 38.93
CA PHE A 3 4.32 13.10 37.59
C PHE A 3 5.20 12.12 36.81
N TYR A 4 6.28 11.64 37.38
CA TYR A 4 7.18 10.68 36.73
C TYR A 4 6.49 9.34 36.47
N PHE A 5 5.56 8.93 37.33
CA PHE A 5 4.76 7.73 37.11
C PHE A 5 3.86 7.85 35.86
N HIS A 6 3.14 8.98 35.68
CA HIS A 6 2.32 9.20 34.49
C HIS A 6 3.16 9.32 33.21
N LEU A 7 4.33 9.98 33.32
CA LEU A 7 5.26 10.08 32.20
C LEU A 7 5.75 8.68 31.76
N LEU A 8 6.13 7.84 32.73
CA LEU A 8 6.54 6.47 32.45
C LEU A 8 5.44 5.67 31.75
N LEU A 9 4.20 5.76 32.21
CA LEU A 9 3.06 5.09 31.59
C LEU A 9 2.83 5.53 30.15
N LEU A 10 2.94 6.83 29.87
CA LEU A 10 2.79 7.37 28.51
C LEU A 10 3.91 6.89 27.58
N VAL A 11 5.15 6.86 28.08
CA VAL A 11 6.29 6.34 27.31
C VAL A 11 6.10 4.86 27.01
N MET A 12 5.71 4.06 28.00
CA MET A 12 5.44 2.63 27.81
C MET A 12 4.30 2.39 26.83
N ALA A 13 3.20 3.14 26.93
CA ALA A 13 2.09 3.06 25.98
C ALA A 13 2.54 3.43 24.57
N GLY A 14 3.38 4.46 24.41
CA GLY A 14 3.96 4.85 23.13
C GLY A 14 4.84 3.76 22.52
N LEU A 15 5.69 3.12 23.33
CA LEU A 15 6.52 2.00 22.89
C LEU A 15 5.65 0.80 22.43
N VAL A 16 4.63 0.46 23.21
CA VAL A 16 3.70 -0.62 22.82
C VAL A 16 3.00 -0.27 21.51
N MET A 17 2.49 0.95 21.35
CA MET A 17 1.83 1.38 20.11
C MET A 17 2.77 1.35 18.90
N ALA A 18 4.05 1.69 19.10
CA ALA A 18 5.04 1.72 18.02
C ALA A 18 5.49 0.31 17.60
N PHE A 19 5.66 -0.62 18.53
CA PHE A 19 6.36 -1.88 18.31
C PHE A 19 5.48 -3.13 18.45
N ALA A 20 4.32 -3.07 19.15
CA ALA A 20 3.45 -4.23 19.27
C ALA A 20 2.95 -4.70 17.88
N PRO A 21 2.88 -6.02 17.65
CA PRO A 21 2.29 -6.55 16.45
C PRO A 21 0.80 -6.16 16.39
N LEU A 22 0.38 -5.57 15.26
CA LEU A 22 -1.04 -5.30 15.04
C LEU A 22 -1.77 -6.63 14.80
N PRO A 23 -3.00 -6.79 15.31
CA PRO A 23 -3.77 -8.00 15.08
C PRO A 23 -3.98 -8.20 13.58
N VAL A 24 -3.45 -9.28 13.03
CA VAL A 24 -3.70 -9.69 11.66
C VAL A 24 -5.03 -10.46 11.67
N GLN A 25 -6.06 -9.88 11.09
CA GLN A 25 -7.32 -10.60 10.87
C GLN A 25 -7.05 -11.69 9.81
N PRO A 26 -7.41 -12.95 10.06
CA PRO A 26 -7.35 -13.96 9.03
C PRO A 26 -8.34 -13.60 7.91
N VAL A 27 -7.82 -13.11 6.81
CA VAL A 27 -8.62 -12.83 5.61
C VAL A 27 -8.61 -14.09 4.75
N ALA A 28 -9.78 -14.57 4.35
CA ALA A 28 -9.88 -15.67 3.40
C ALA A 28 -9.14 -15.28 2.11
N LEU A 29 -8.26 -16.15 1.64
CA LEU A 29 -7.55 -15.97 0.38
C LEU A 29 -8.56 -15.85 -0.76
N GLN A 30 -8.45 -14.79 -1.54
CA GLN A 30 -9.37 -14.48 -2.61
C GLN A 30 -8.62 -14.30 -3.92
N GLU A 31 -9.29 -14.68 -5.00
CA GLU A 31 -8.89 -14.30 -6.33
C GLU A 31 -9.40 -12.89 -6.62
N ARG A 32 -8.49 -11.99 -7.00
CA ARG A 32 -8.78 -10.60 -7.34
C ARG A 32 -8.48 -10.36 -8.80
N ILE A 33 -9.48 -9.99 -9.56
CA ILE A 33 -9.33 -9.71 -11.00
C ILE A 33 -9.40 -8.19 -11.19
N PHE A 34 -8.37 -7.63 -11.81
CA PHE A 34 -8.28 -6.22 -12.15
C PHE A 34 -8.09 -6.07 -13.65
N ARG A 35 -9.01 -5.36 -14.30
CA ARG A 35 -8.83 -4.89 -15.66
C ARG A 35 -8.16 -3.52 -15.62
N ILE A 36 -6.96 -3.42 -16.19
CA ILE A 36 -6.17 -2.19 -16.25
C ILE A 36 -6.08 -1.76 -17.70
N GLU A 37 -6.59 -0.59 -18.01
CA GLU A 37 -6.41 0.06 -19.30
C GLU A 37 -5.12 0.89 -19.27
N ALA A 38 -4.28 0.69 -20.27
CA ALA A 38 -3.01 1.38 -20.46
C ALA A 38 -3.09 2.22 -21.73
N GLY A 39 -2.88 3.52 -21.61
CA GLY A 39 -2.87 4.44 -22.75
C GLY A 39 -2.47 5.85 -22.32
N GLN A 40 -1.92 6.64 -23.26
CA GLN A 40 -1.49 8.04 -23.08
C GLN A 40 -0.74 8.29 -21.76
N PHE A 41 0.19 7.36 -21.42
CA PHE A 41 1.11 7.36 -20.30
C PHE A 41 0.46 7.20 -18.91
N ALA A 42 -0.74 6.62 -18.85
CA ALA A 42 -1.44 6.35 -17.60
C ALA A 42 -2.04 4.93 -17.56
N TYR A 43 -2.23 4.43 -16.36
CA TYR A 43 -3.03 3.24 -16.06
C TYR A 43 -4.37 3.63 -15.45
N SER A 44 -5.43 2.96 -15.86
CA SER A 44 -6.76 3.10 -15.27
C SER A 44 -7.33 1.72 -14.89
N PRO A 45 -7.55 1.42 -13.60
CA PRO A 45 -7.16 2.19 -12.43
C PRO A 45 -5.64 2.23 -12.21
N SER A 46 -5.13 3.32 -11.61
CA SER A 46 -3.73 3.49 -11.23
C SER A 46 -3.41 2.99 -9.81
N GLU A 47 -4.42 2.60 -9.04
CA GLU A 47 -4.26 2.07 -7.67
C GLU A 47 -5.06 0.79 -7.49
N LEU A 48 -4.39 -0.27 -7.02
CA LEU A 48 -4.98 -1.56 -6.70
C LEU A 48 -4.84 -1.84 -5.20
N LYS A 49 -5.85 -2.48 -4.61
CA LYS A 49 -5.86 -2.86 -3.18
C LYS A 49 -6.22 -4.34 -3.05
N VAL A 50 -5.35 -5.08 -2.39
CA VAL A 50 -5.50 -6.52 -2.15
C VAL A 50 -5.06 -6.88 -0.74
N ASN A 51 -5.42 -8.07 -0.29
CA ASN A 51 -4.94 -8.59 0.99
C ASN A 51 -3.69 -9.46 0.80
N PRO A 52 -2.85 -9.59 1.85
CA PRO A 52 -1.74 -10.52 1.81
C PRO A 52 -2.22 -11.95 1.54
N GLY A 53 -1.61 -12.62 0.56
CA GLY A 53 -1.98 -13.96 0.15
C GLY A 53 -3.03 -14.04 -0.97
N ASP A 54 -3.72 -12.95 -1.31
CA ASP A 54 -4.66 -12.95 -2.44
C ASP A 54 -3.94 -13.33 -3.76
N THR A 55 -4.62 -14.08 -4.63
CA THR A 55 -4.19 -14.30 -6.00
C THR A 55 -4.66 -13.13 -6.85
N VAL A 56 -3.72 -12.39 -7.41
CA VAL A 56 -3.97 -11.18 -8.21
C VAL A 56 -3.89 -11.53 -9.69
N ASN A 57 -4.99 -11.32 -10.40
CA ASN A 57 -5.07 -11.46 -11.86
C ASN A 57 -5.24 -10.08 -12.49
N ILE A 58 -4.22 -9.62 -13.19
CA ILE A 58 -4.23 -8.35 -13.93
C ILE A 58 -4.51 -8.64 -15.41
N GLN A 59 -5.58 -8.07 -15.92
CA GLN A 59 -5.89 -8.02 -17.35
C GLN A 59 -5.43 -6.66 -17.86
N LEU A 60 -4.26 -6.62 -18.49
CA LEU A 60 -3.73 -5.41 -19.12
C LEU A 60 -4.32 -5.26 -20.53
N VAL A 61 -4.93 -4.12 -20.78
CA VAL A 61 -5.51 -3.74 -22.08
C VAL A 61 -4.77 -2.52 -22.60
N SER A 62 -4.09 -2.64 -23.72
CA SER A 62 -3.50 -1.48 -24.38
C SER A 62 -4.50 -0.81 -25.30
N THR A 63 -4.61 0.53 -25.22
CA THR A 63 -5.60 1.32 -26.00
C THR A 63 -4.99 2.07 -27.18
N ASP A 64 -3.67 2.28 -27.21
CA ASP A 64 -3.01 3.12 -28.22
C ASP A 64 -1.71 2.51 -28.81
N VAL A 65 -0.68 2.31 -27.99
CA VAL A 65 0.60 1.71 -28.38
C VAL A 65 0.91 0.49 -27.50
N VAL A 66 2.01 -0.20 -27.74
CA VAL A 66 2.44 -1.27 -26.85
C VAL A 66 2.72 -0.70 -25.45
N HIS A 67 2.12 -1.32 -24.42
CA HIS A 67 2.36 -1.00 -23.03
C HIS A 67 2.78 -2.24 -22.26
N GLY A 68 3.71 -2.06 -21.32
CA GLY A 68 4.08 -3.07 -20.35
C GLY A 68 3.50 -2.75 -18.97
N LEU A 69 3.52 -3.73 -18.10
CA LEU A 69 3.25 -3.58 -16.67
C LEU A 69 4.22 -4.50 -15.93
N TYR A 70 5.13 -3.92 -15.18
CA TYR A 70 6.06 -4.62 -14.30
C TYR A 70 5.75 -4.22 -12.85
N VAL A 71 5.61 -5.20 -11.95
CA VAL A 71 5.33 -4.97 -10.53
C VAL A 71 6.64 -5.07 -9.75
N ASP A 72 7.12 -3.93 -9.26
CA ASP A 72 8.33 -3.85 -8.45
C ASP A 72 8.17 -4.72 -7.18
N GLY A 73 9.20 -5.49 -6.84
CA GLY A 73 9.22 -6.35 -5.66
C GLY A 73 8.54 -7.72 -5.80
N TYR A 74 7.76 -7.93 -6.84
CA TYR A 74 7.21 -9.23 -7.23
C TYR A 74 7.93 -9.83 -8.43
N ASP A 75 8.67 -9.01 -9.19
CA ASP A 75 9.46 -9.39 -10.36
C ASP A 75 8.62 -10.09 -11.44
N VAL A 76 7.39 -9.65 -11.61
CA VAL A 76 6.46 -10.13 -12.61
C VAL A 76 6.14 -9.03 -13.61
N SER A 77 6.00 -9.40 -14.89
CA SER A 77 5.69 -8.45 -15.95
C SER A 77 4.81 -9.05 -17.03
N ILE A 78 4.15 -8.17 -17.76
CA ILE A 78 3.34 -8.50 -18.92
C ILE A 78 3.36 -7.33 -19.90
N GLU A 79 3.20 -7.62 -21.19
CA GLU A 79 3.13 -6.64 -22.27
C GLU A 79 1.89 -6.91 -23.11
N ALA A 80 1.21 -5.83 -23.53
CA ALA A 80 0.05 -5.89 -24.37
C ALA A 80 0.21 -4.97 -25.58
N ASP A 81 -0.03 -5.52 -26.77
CA ASP A 81 -0.09 -4.76 -28.02
C ASP A 81 -1.40 -3.95 -28.11
N PRO A 82 -1.44 -2.92 -28.97
CA PRO A 82 -2.65 -2.10 -29.19
C PRO A 82 -3.90 -2.94 -29.46
N GLY A 83 -4.96 -2.68 -28.71
CA GLY A 83 -6.23 -3.40 -28.82
C GLY A 83 -6.23 -4.82 -28.23
N GLN A 84 -5.11 -5.29 -27.68
CA GLN A 84 -5.02 -6.61 -27.06
C GLN A 84 -5.22 -6.55 -25.55
N THR A 85 -5.71 -7.67 -25.01
CA THR A 85 -5.76 -7.94 -23.57
C THR A 85 -4.83 -9.10 -23.25
N LYS A 86 -3.94 -8.90 -22.30
CA LYS A 86 -3.05 -9.93 -21.76
C LYS A 86 -3.31 -10.10 -20.27
N THR A 87 -3.13 -11.31 -19.75
CA THR A 87 -3.37 -11.63 -18.34
C THR A 87 -2.10 -12.04 -17.63
N LEU A 88 -1.85 -11.45 -16.45
CA LEU A 88 -0.77 -11.78 -15.54
C LEU A 88 -1.39 -12.24 -14.22
N SER A 89 -0.91 -13.36 -13.67
CA SER A 89 -1.35 -13.88 -12.38
C SER A 89 -0.15 -14.05 -11.43
N PHE A 90 -0.31 -13.60 -10.18
CA PHE A 90 0.68 -13.81 -9.12
C PHE A 90 0.02 -13.77 -7.74
N VAL A 91 0.74 -14.27 -6.72
CA VAL A 91 0.27 -14.22 -5.32
C VAL A 91 0.85 -13.00 -4.62
N ALA A 92 -0.01 -12.20 -3.98
CA ALA A 92 0.36 -11.01 -3.21
C ALA A 92 0.93 -11.40 -1.83
N GLY A 93 2.06 -12.11 -1.81
CA GLY A 93 2.65 -12.68 -0.58
C GLY A 93 3.40 -11.69 0.31
N LYS A 94 3.70 -10.48 -0.17
CA LYS A 94 4.46 -9.44 0.56
C LYS A 94 3.54 -8.28 0.91
N SER A 95 3.37 -7.96 2.20
CA SER A 95 2.61 -6.78 2.62
C SER A 95 3.38 -5.48 2.35
N GLY A 96 2.68 -4.43 1.95
CA GLY A 96 3.28 -3.12 1.69
C GLY A 96 2.66 -2.41 0.51
N SER A 97 3.32 -1.35 0.06
CA SER A 97 2.95 -0.60 -1.13
C SER A 97 4.01 -0.78 -2.20
N PHE A 98 3.62 -1.33 -3.33
CA PHE A 98 4.49 -1.66 -4.46
C PHE A 98 4.10 -0.81 -5.65
N ARG A 99 5.09 -0.31 -6.36
CA ARG A 99 4.87 0.40 -7.60
C ARG A 99 4.73 -0.61 -8.74
N PHE A 100 3.80 -0.39 -9.66
CA PHE A 100 3.86 -0.97 -10.98
C PHE A 100 4.12 0.11 -12.03
N ARG A 101 4.86 -0.22 -13.06
CA ARG A 101 5.34 0.74 -14.07
C ARG A 101 5.39 0.11 -15.45
N CYS A 102 5.32 0.95 -16.45
CA CYS A 102 5.60 0.51 -17.82
C CYS A 102 7.08 0.14 -17.96
N ASN A 103 7.36 -1.00 -18.56
CA ASN A 103 8.71 -1.53 -18.77
C ASN A 103 9.08 -1.63 -20.27
N VAL A 104 8.24 -1.08 -21.15
CA VAL A 104 8.49 -0.96 -22.59
C VAL A 104 8.41 0.50 -23.00
N THR A 105 9.19 0.90 -24.02
CA THR A 105 9.19 2.29 -24.51
C THR A 105 7.88 2.60 -25.22
N CYS A 106 6.94 3.27 -24.53
CA CYS A 106 5.62 3.62 -25.02
C CYS A 106 5.48 5.09 -25.46
N GLY A 107 6.53 5.89 -25.35
CA GLY A 107 6.55 7.29 -25.77
C GLY A 107 7.26 8.24 -24.79
N ALA A 108 7.14 9.55 -25.01
CA ALA A 108 7.91 10.58 -24.31
C ALA A 108 7.69 10.61 -22.79
N MET A 109 6.49 10.28 -22.32
CA MET A 109 6.14 10.28 -20.89
C MET A 109 6.26 8.89 -20.24
N HIS A 110 6.90 7.92 -20.93
CA HIS A 110 7.11 6.56 -20.42
C HIS A 110 7.60 6.48 -18.96
N PRO A 111 8.58 7.27 -18.48
CA PRO A 111 9.05 7.17 -17.10
C PRO A 111 8.01 7.55 -16.04
N PHE A 112 6.96 8.25 -16.42
CA PHE A 112 5.90 8.72 -15.52
C PHE A 112 4.67 7.80 -15.53
N MET A 113 4.65 6.78 -16.39
CA MET A 113 3.58 5.80 -16.44
C MET A 113 3.72 4.78 -15.30
N ILE A 114 3.16 5.14 -14.16
CA ILE A 114 3.26 4.39 -12.91
C ILE A 114 1.88 4.22 -12.25
N GLY A 115 1.76 3.15 -11.48
CA GLY A 115 0.62 2.92 -10.59
C GLY A 115 1.08 2.26 -9.29
N LYS A 116 0.15 1.93 -8.42
CA LYS A 116 0.41 1.44 -7.08
C LYS A 116 -0.42 0.21 -6.75
N LEU A 117 0.23 -0.83 -6.24
CA LEU A 117 -0.39 -1.99 -5.65
C LEU A 117 -0.21 -1.93 -4.12
N ASN A 118 -1.29 -1.79 -3.38
CA ASN A 118 -1.31 -1.82 -1.92
C ASN A 118 -1.74 -3.20 -1.44
N VAL A 119 -0.87 -3.86 -0.70
CA VAL A 119 -1.10 -5.20 -0.14
C VAL A 119 -1.26 -5.09 1.37
N GLY A 120 -2.49 -5.26 1.86
CA GLY A 120 -2.85 -5.17 3.26
C GLY A 120 -3.12 -3.75 3.76
N PRO A 121 -3.38 -3.61 5.08
CA PRO A 121 -3.67 -2.32 5.70
C PRO A 121 -2.42 -1.44 5.79
N ASN A 122 -2.65 -0.12 5.78
CA ASN A 122 -1.58 0.84 6.04
C ASN A 122 -1.26 0.91 7.55
N ASN A 123 -0.43 -0.01 8.02
CA ASN A 123 -0.06 -0.12 9.44
C ASN A 123 0.67 1.12 9.95
N TRP A 124 1.41 1.83 9.10
CA TRP A 124 2.09 3.07 9.47
C TRP A 124 1.11 4.20 9.78
N LEU A 125 0.05 4.32 8.98
CA LEU A 125 -1.01 5.29 9.23
C LEU A 125 -1.72 5.02 10.56
N LEU A 126 -2.08 3.78 10.83
CA LEU A 126 -2.73 3.40 12.09
C LEU A 126 -1.83 3.70 13.31
N ARG A 127 -0.54 3.38 13.22
CA ARG A 127 0.43 3.68 14.28
C ARG A 127 0.62 5.18 14.51
N SER A 128 0.73 5.96 13.44
CA SER A 128 0.91 7.42 13.55
C SER A 128 -0.32 8.10 14.15
N ILE A 129 -1.54 7.68 13.81
CA ILE A 129 -2.77 8.16 14.45
C ILE A 129 -2.76 7.82 15.94
N GLY A 130 -2.43 6.58 16.32
CA GLY A 130 -2.35 6.17 17.71
C GLY A 130 -1.32 6.98 18.53
N LEU A 131 -0.15 7.23 17.98
CA LEU A 131 0.89 8.05 18.63
C LEU A 131 0.46 9.51 18.78
N ALA A 132 -0.20 10.09 17.77
CA ALA A 132 -0.74 11.45 17.84
C ALA A 132 -1.80 11.58 18.95
N MET A 133 -2.70 10.61 19.09
CA MET A 133 -3.69 10.57 20.16
C MET A 133 -3.03 10.49 21.54
N LEU A 134 -2.00 9.67 21.71
CA LEU A 134 -1.24 9.61 22.96
C LEU A 134 -0.54 10.92 23.30
N ALA A 135 0.02 11.61 22.31
CA ALA A 135 0.64 12.93 22.52
C ALA A 135 -0.38 13.97 23.00
N ILE A 136 -1.57 14.00 22.41
CA ILE A 136 -2.66 14.88 22.86
C ILE A 136 -3.05 14.61 24.31
N VAL A 137 -3.24 13.33 24.66
CA VAL A 137 -3.55 12.94 26.06
C VAL A 137 -2.44 13.38 27.01
N GLY A 138 -1.18 13.20 26.61
CA GLY A 138 -0.02 13.64 27.40
C GLY A 138 -0.01 15.13 27.66
N VAL A 139 -0.32 15.97 26.66
CA VAL A 139 -0.44 17.43 26.84
C VAL A 139 -1.56 17.77 27.81
N ILE A 140 -2.76 17.19 27.65
CA ILE A 140 -3.90 17.45 28.52
C ILE A 140 -3.57 17.10 29.99
N VAL A 141 -2.95 15.94 30.23
CA VAL A 141 -2.55 15.53 31.58
C VAL A 141 -1.52 16.48 32.15
N SER A 142 -0.53 16.90 31.35
CA SER A 142 0.52 17.83 31.78
C SER A 142 -0.03 19.22 32.16
N VAL A 143 -1.00 19.72 31.40
CA VAL A 143 -1.66 21.00 31.68
C VAL A 143 -2.48 20.93 32.98
N LYS A 144 -3.28 19.87 33.16
CA LYS A 144 -4.08 19.67 34.39
C LYS A 144 -3.24 19.52 35.67
N GLN A 145 -2.01 19.06 35.56
CA GLN A 145 -1.14 18.92 36.74
C GLN A 145 -0.45 20.22 37.14
N LYS A 146 -0.42 21.21 36.24
CA LYS A 146 0.15 22.54 36.51
C LYS A 146 -0.90 23.56 36.99
N ALA A 147 -2.19 23.26 36.78
CA ALA A 147 -3.31 24.06 37.27
C ALA A 147 -3.73 23.62 38.67
#